data_c37bc85bc325c8d51797c13454574db5
#
_entry.id   c37bc85bc325c8d51797c13454574db5
#
_cell.length_a   1.000
_cell.length_b   1.000
_cell.length_c   1.000
_cell.angle_alpha   90.00
_cell.angle_beta   90.00
_cell.angle_gamma   90.00
#
_symmetry.space_group_name_H-M   'P 1'
#
loop_
_entity.id
_entity.type
_entity.pdbx_description
1 polymer ?
#
loop_
_entity_poly.entity_id
_entity_poly.type
_entity_poly.pdbx_seq_one_letter_code
_entity_poly.pdbx_strand_id
1 'polypeptide(L)' 'MARLKRMRLATWLVSHNLMTLDQAQEVMRWQREQTGRIRDRFGRIAVNMGFISEETLTRAYLAKEREEAQF' A
#
# COMPACT_ATOMS: atom_id res chain seq x y z
N MET A 1 16.48 -16.17 -15.65
CA MET A 1 15.08 -16.16 -15.74
C MET A 1 14.43 -15.03 -14.93
N ALA A 2 13.67 -14.24 -15.58
CA ALA A 2 13.03 -13.13 -14.91
C ALA A 2 11.86 -13.64 -14.10
N ARG A 3 11.74 -13.13 -12.92
CA ARG A 3 10.65 -13.50 -12.07
C ARG A 3 10.05 -12.23 -11.51
N LEU A 4 8.73 -12.13 -11.63
CA LEU A 4 8.04 -10.99 -11.11
C LEU A 4 8.07 -11.03 -9.61
N LYS A 5 8.60 -10.00 -9.02
CA LYS A 5 8.51 -9.84 -7.60
C LYS A 5 7.21 -9.16 -7.26
N ARG A 6 6.57 -9.65 -6.21
CA ARG A 6 5.42 -8.95 -5.70
C ARG A 6 5.88 -7.66 -5.09
N MET A 7 5.29 -6.58 -5.54
CA MET A 7 5.58 -5.27 -5.03
C MET A 7 4.82 -5.07 -3.74
N ARG A 8 5.44 -4.41 -2.79
CA ARG A 8 4.70 -4.01 -1.60
C ARG A 8 3.66 -2.97 -2.00
N LEU A 9 2.56 -2.94 -1.27
CA LEU A 9 1.49 -2.01 -1.59
C LEU A 9 1.98 -0.57 -1.60
N ALA A 10 2.83 -0.21 -0.64
CA ALA A 10 3.35 1.15 -0.59
C ALA A 10 4.08 1.51 -1.88
N THR A 11 4.95 0.64 -2.34
CA THR A 11 5.71 0.89 -3.56
C THR A 11 4.79 0.97 -4.76
N TRP A 12 3.81 0.08 -4.81
CA TRP A 12 2.87 0.07 -5.93
C TRP A 12 2.08 1.37 -6.00
N LEU A 13 1.58 1.83 -4.84
CA LEU A 13 0.79 3.06 -4.80
C LEU A 13 1.61 4.27 -5.22
N VAL A 14 2.85 4.33 -4.77
CA VAL A 14 3.72 5.45 -5.14
C VAL A 14 4.04 5.41 -6.62
N SER A 15 4.34 4.23 -7.16
CA SER A 15 4.71 4.12 -8.57
C SER A 15 3.54 4.43 -9.49
N HIS A 16 2.31 4.31 -9.01
CA HIS A 16 1.13 4.63 -9.80
C HIS A 16 0.59 6.02 -9.49
N ASN A 17 1.34 6.82 -8.76
CA ASN A 17 0.98 8.20 -8.44
C ASN A 17 -0.30 8.32 -7.63
N LEU A 18 -0.65 7.28 -6.90
CA LEU A 18 -1.82 7.30 -6.03
C LEU A 18 -1.47 7.80 -4.63
N MET A 19 -0.19 7.89 -4.33
CA MET A 19 0.31 8.34 -3.07
C MET A 19 1.70 8.88 -3.29
N THR A 20 2.10 9.91 -2.52
CA THR A 20 3.46 10.42 -2.62
C THR A 20 4.39 9.58 -1.76
N LEU A 21 5.68 9.67 -2.08
CA LEU A 21 6.67 8.95 -1.27
C LEU A 21 6.64 9.42 0.17
N ASP A 22 6.49 10.73 0.39
CA ASP A 22 6.41 11.27 1.74
C ASP A 22 5.24 10.68 2.51
N GLN A 23 4.08 10.57 1.85
CA GLN A 23 2.90 9.99 2.47
C GLN A 23 3.12 8.52 2.80
N ALA A 24 3.75 7.80 1.88
CA ALA A 24 4.02 6.39 2.12
C ALA A 24 4.97 6.19 3.30
N GLN A 25 5.98 7.05 3.40
CA GLN A 25 6.92 6.97 4.50
C GLN A 25 6.25 7.30 5.83
N GLU A 26 5.33 8.25 5.82
CA GLU A 26 4.58 8.60 7.01
C GLU A 26 3.75 7.42 7.49
N VAL A 27 3.07 6.75 6.57
CA VAL A 27 2.28 5.57 6.93
C VAL A 27 3.16 4.48 7.49
N MET A 28 4.31 4.25 6.86
CA MET A 28 5.23 3.22 7.34
C MET A 28 5.77 3.52 8.73
N ARG A 29 5.99 4.80 9.01
CA ARG A 29 6.43 5.21 10.33
C ARG A 29 5.37 4.89 11.37
N TRP A 30 4.12 5.24 11.09
CA TRP A 30 3.01 4.93 11.98
C TRP A 30 2.89 3.43 12.19
N GLN A 31 3.06 2.67 11.11
CA GLN A 31 2.95 1.22 11.19
C GLN A 31 4.01 0.63 12.11
N ARG A 32 5.22 1.17 12.03
CA ARG A 32 6.30 0.67 12.88
C ARG A 32 6.13 1.04 14.33
N GLU A 33 5.48 2.17 14.59
CA GLU A 33 5.30 2.64 15.96
C GLU A 33 4.15 1.97 16.67
N GLN A 34 3.33 1.25 15.96
CA GLN A 34 2.23 0.55 16.58
C GLN A 34 2.78 -0.61 17.40
N THR A 35 2.38 -0.66 18.66
CA THR A 35 2.73 -1.75 19.54
C THR A 35 1.45 -2.45 19.94
N GLY A 36 1.56 -3.73 20.27
CA GLY A 36 0.41 -4.48 20.69
C GLY A 36 0.12 -5.61 19.73
N ARG A 37 -0.98 -6.30 19.97
CA ARG A 37 -1.30 -7.50 19.23
C ARG A 37 -1.85 -7.20 17.84
N ILE A 38 -2.58 -6.11 17.72
CA ILE A 38 -3.23 -5.78 16.46
C ILE A 38 -2.46 -4.64 15.81
N ARG A 39 -1.99 -4.90 14.62
CA ARG A 39 -1.30 -3.89 13.83
C ARG A 39 -2.12 -3.65 12.58
N ASP A 40 -2.42 -2.41 12.33
CA ASP A 40 -3.15 -2.07 11.12
C ASP A 40 -2.25 -2.24 9.91
N ARG A 41 -2.87 -2.66 8.83
CA ARG A 41 -2.14 -2.79 7.58
C ARG A 41 -1.92 -1.41 6.97
N PHE A 42 -0.91 -1.34 6.11
CA PHE A 42 -0.54 -0.09 5.47
C PHE A 42 -1.74 0.62 4.86
N GLY A 43 -2.56 -0.12 4.11
CA GLY A 43 -3.70 0.50 3.43
C GLY A 43 -4.70 1.11 4.39
N ARG A 44 -4.98 0.41 5.48
CA ARG A 44 -5.93 0.93 6.46
C ARG A 44 -5.41 2.23 7.08
N ILE A 45 -4.14 2.26 7.41
CA ILE A 45 -3.56 3.47 7.99
C ILE A 45 -3.63 4.62 6.99
N ALA A 46 -3.30 4.33 5.73
CA ALA A 46 -3.33 5.36 4.69
C ALA A 46 -4.73 5.95 4.53
N VAL A 47 -5.75 5.10 4.59
CA VAL A 47 -7.13 5.59 4.50
C VAL A 47 -7.49 6.42 5.73
N ASN A 48 -7.12 5.95 6.90
CA ASN A 48 -7.42 6.67 8.14
C ASN A 48 -6.73 8.03 8.20
N MET A 49 -5.55 8.13 7.61
CA MET A 49 -4.83 9.40 7.57
C MET A 49 -5.32 10.32 6.44
N GLY A 50 -6.23 9.83 5.61
CA GLY A 50 -6.77 10.64 4.54
C GLY A 50 -5.89 10.75 3.31
N PHE A 51 -4.88 9.92 3.21
CA PHE A 51 -3.97 9.94 2.06
C PHE A 51 -4.56 9.26 0.84
N ILE A 52 -5.51 8.37 1.04
CA ILE A 52 -6.10 7.60 -0.05
C ILE A 52 -7.51 7.23 0.39
N SER A 53 -8.43 7.16 -0.55
CA SER A 53 -9.81 6.77 -0.22
C SER A 53 -9.92 5.25 -0.18
N GLU A 54 -10.98 4.77 0.48
CA GLU A 54 -11.24 3.34 0.51
C GLU A 54 -11.49 2.79 -0.89
N GLU A 55 -12.18 3.56 -1.70
CA GLU A 55 -12.47 3.14 -3.06
C GLU A 55 -11.19 2.99 -3.86
N THR A 56 -10.30 3.96 -3.75
CA THR A 56 -9.02 3.88 -4.44
C THR A 56 -8.18 2.72 -3.93
N LEU A 57 -8.22 2.48 -2.63
CA LEU A 57 -7.49 1.37 -2.05
C LEU A 57 -7.98 0.04 -2.59
N THR A 58 -9.30 -0.12 -2.67
CA THR A 58 -9.88 -1.35 -3.20
C THR A 58 -9.47 -1.56 -4.65
N ARG A 59 -9.52 -0.51 -5.43
CA ARG A 59 -9.12 -0.60 -6.84
C ARG A 59 -7.65 -0.94 -6.96
N ALA A 60 -6.83 -0.37 -6.08
CA ALA A 60 -5.41 -0.65 -6.09
C ALA A 60 -5.12 -2.11 -5.80
N TYR A 61 -5.81 -2.68 -4.80
CA TYR A 61 -5.65 -4.09 -4.50
C TYR A 61 -5.98 -4.96 -5.70
N LEU A 62 -7.11 -4.67 -6.36
CA LEU A 62 -7.54 -5.46 -7.49
C LEU A 62 -6.57 -5.32 -8.65
N ALA A 63 -6.12 -4.12 -8.94
CA ALA A 63 -5.21 -3.88 -10.05
C ALA A 63 -3.86 -4.53 -9.78
N LYS A 64 -3.37 -4.39 -8.56
CA LYS A 64 -2.09 -4.96 -8.18
C LYS A 64 -2.12 -6.48 -8.29
N GLU A 65 -3.20 -7.07 -7.79
CA GLU A 65 -3.36 -8.50 -7.83
C GLU A 65 -3.43 -9.02 -9.26
N ARG A 66 -4.13 -8.28 -10.12
CA ARG A 66 -4.25 -8.66 -11.52
C ARG A 66 -2.89 -8.60 -12.21
N GLU A 67 -2.12 -7.56 -11.93
CA GLU A 67 -0.80 -7.44 -12.51
C GLU A 67 0.11 -8.58 -12.09
N GLU A 68 0.04 -8.93 -10.81
CA GLU A 68 0.92 -9.96 -10.26
C GLU A 68 0.47 -11.35 -10.64
N ALA A 69 -0.77 -11.52 -11.06
CA ALA A 69 -1.31 -12.83 -11.41
C ALA A 69 -1.10 -13.18 -12.87
N GLN A 70 -0.47 -12.31 -13.63
CA GLN A 70 -0.30 -12.53 -15.07
C GLN A 70 0.94 -13.33 -15.38
N PHE A 71 1.17 -14.39 -14.67
CA PHE A 71 2.33 -15.28 -14.91
C PHE A 71 2.01 -16.70 -14.49
#